data_2e80dc4ad5e2dc38fa900d98ee1ad34c
#
_entry.id   2e80dc4ad5e2dc38fa900d98ee1ad34c
#
_cell.length_a   1.000
_cell.length_b   1.000
_cell.length_c   1.000
_cell.angle_alpha   90.00
_cell.angle_beta   90.00
_cell.angle_gamma   90.00
#
_symmetry.space_group_name_H-M   'P 1'
#
loop_
_entity.id
_entity.type
_entity.pdbx_description
1 polymer ?
#
loop_
_entity_poly.entity_id
_entity_poly.type
_entity_poly.pdbx_seq_one_letter_code
_entity_poly.pdbx_strand_id
1 'polypeptide(L)'
;SAFGRDYNEDFFGTDGLVQLKEWLAKNESSCPRVDNSVRLGAPLVRPSKIVCVGLNYAKHAAESGMAVPKEPVLFFKATSAIVGPNDDVVIPKGSQKTDWEVELAVVIGKKASYVSEADALDHVAGYVLHNDYSERAFQIEREGQWVKGKSCDTFAPVGPFIATKDEIKDPNNLHLWLKLNGETVQDSSTSDFIFNVQEVVSYISQFMSLLPGDIISTGTPFGVGLGFNPPKYLKAGDVVELGIEGLGTSKQTAKAYSGK
;
A
#
# COMPACT_ATOMS: atom_id res chain seq x y z
N SER A 1 -1.61 -21.72 10.82
CA SER A 1 -2.91 -21.20 11.27
C SER A 1 -3.87 -22.35 11.51
N ALA A 2 -4.87 -22.16 12.37
CA ALA A 2 -5.91 -23.16 12.60
C ALA A 2 -6.74 -23.44 11.34
N PHE A 3 -6.83 -22.50 10.42
CA PHE A 3 -7.48 -22.64 9.12
C PHE A 3 -6.64 -23.43 8.10
N GLY A 4 -5.31 -23.51 8.27
CA GLY A 4 -4.42 -24.37 7.49
C GLY A 4 -4.09 -23.91 6.07
N ARG A 5 -4.49 -22.69 5.65
CA ARG A 5 -4.11 -22.08 4.36
C ARG A 5 -3.35 -20.76 4.57
N ASP A 6 -2.38 -20.49 3.71
CA ASP A 6 -1.75 -19.17 3.61
C ASP A 6 -2.56 -18.24 2.70
N TYR A 7 -2.51 -16.94 2.96
CA TYR A 7 -3.19 -15.92 2.16
C TYR A 7 -2.32 -15.54 0.95
N ASN A 8 -2.20 -16.47 0.01
CA ASN A 8 -1.40 -16.41 -1.20
C ASN A 8 -2.27 -16.37 -2.47
N GLU A 9 -1.66 -16.47 -3.65
CA GLU A 9 -2.35 -16.51 -4.94
C GLU A 9 -3.45 -17.59 -4.99
N ASP A 10 -3.17 -18.81 -4.52
CA ASP A 10 -4.14 -19.91 -4.49
C ASP A 10 -5.35 -19.59 -3.59
N PHE A 11 -5.10 -18.99 -2.41
CA PHE A 11 -6.16 -18.59 -1.49
C PHE A 11 -7.11 -17.56 -2.12
N PHE A 12 -6.55 -16.47 -2.69
CA PHE A 12 -7.35 -15.40 -3.27
C PHE A 12 -7.99 -15.82 -4.61
N GLY A 13 -7.31 -16.64 -5.41
CA GLY A 13 -7.74 -17.05 -6.75
C GLY A 13 -8.76 -18.16 -6.80
N THR A 14 -9.06 -18.76 -5.64
CA THR A 14 -10.04 -19.83 -5.50
C THR A 14 -11.17 -19.40 -4.54
N ASP A 15 -11.77 -20.33 -3.86
CA ASP A 15 -12.83 -20.11 -2.86
C ASP A 15 -12.29 -19.84 -1.44
N GLY A 16 -11.01 -19.48 -1.29
CA GLY A 16 -10.35 -19.33 0.01
C GLY A 16 -11.05 -18.38 0.97
N LEU A 17 -11.53 -17.21 0.49
CA LEU A 17 -12.30 -16.27 1.31
C LEU A 17 -13.65 -16.89 1.76
N VAL A 18 -14.32 -17.60 0.87
CA VAL A 18 -15.58 -18.29 1.20
C VAL A 18 -15.33 -19.38 2.23
N GLN A 19 -14.33 -20.21 2.03
CA GLN A 19 -13.94 -21.26 2.97
C GLN A 19 -13.55 -20.70 4.34
N LEU A 20 -12.81 -19.59 4.37
CA LEU A 20 -12.45 -18.92 5.63
C LEU A 20 -13.70 -18.43 6.36
N LYS A 21 -14.64 -17.80 5.67
CA LYS A 21 -15.90 -17.32 6.24
C LYS A 21 -16.73 -18.48 6.82
N GLU A 22 -16.87 -19.57 6.08
CA GLU A 22 -17.57 -20.77 6.55
C GLU A 22 -16.88 -21.44 7.74
N TRP A 23 -15.54 -21.46 7.71
CA TRP A 23 -14.75 -22.02 8.81
C TRP A 23 -14.89 -21.17 10.08
N LEU A 24 -14.80 -19.84 9.96
CA LEU A 24 -14.98 -18.90 11.08
C LEU A 24 -16.36 -19.03 11.70
N ALA A 25 -17.42 -19.13 10.90
CA ALA A 25 -18.78 -19.30 11.40
C ALA A 25 -18.93 -20.52 12.34
N LYS A 26 -18.08 -21.54 12.19
CA LYS A 26 -18.11 -22.78 13.00
C LYS A 26 -17.07 -22.79 14.12
N ASN A 27 -15.97 -22.02 14.02
CA ASN A 27 -14.78 -22.19 14.84
C ASN A 27 -14.35 -20.93 15.59
N GLU A 28 -14.89 -19.75 15.30
CA GLU A 28 -14.44 -18.47 15.85
C GLU A 28 -14.38 -18.50 17.39
N SER A 29 -15.41 -19.06 18.05
CA SER A 29 -15.48 -19.13 19.52
C SER A 29 -14.40 -20.03 20.14
N SER A 30 -13.82 -20.94 19.37
CA SER A 30 -12.76 -21.86 19.80
C SER A 30 -11.35 -21.37 19.39
N CYS A 31 -11.26 -20.29 18.61
CA CYS A 31 -9.96 -19.75 18.21
C CYS A 31 -9.23 -19.18 19.41
N PRO A 32 -7.93 -19.51 19.58
CA PRO A 32 -7.12 -18.88 20.64
C PRO A 32 -7.00 -17.38 20.37
N ARG A 33 -7.22 -16.59 21.41
CA ARG A 33 -6.93 -15.16 21.35
C ARG A 33 -5.43 -14.94 21.40
N VAL A 34 -4.93 -14.13 20.50
CA VAL A 34 -3.51 -13.74 20.44
C VAL A 34 -3.35 -12.40 21.17
N ASP A 35 -2.28 -12.24 21.93
CA ASP A 35 -1.96 -11.00 22.63
C ASP A 35 -1.68 -9.88 21.61
N ASN A 36 -2.13 -8.66 21.92
CA ASN A 36 -1.96 -7.50 21.03
C ASN A 36 -0.49 -7.08 20.83
N SER A 37 0.43 -7.56 21.66
CA SER A 37 1.88 -7.31 21.53
C SER A 37 2.57 -8.19 20.49
N VAL A 38 1.88 -9.22 19.96
CA VAL A 38 2.45 -10.08 18.93
C VAL A 38 2.69 -9.30 17.65
N ARG A 39 3.92 -9.44 17.09
CA ARG A 39 4.26 -8.81 15.80
C ARG A 39 3.32 -9.31 14.70
N LEU A 40 2.70 -8.37 14.01
CA LEU A 40 1.92 -8.65 12.81
C LEU A 40 2.83 -8.69 11.59
N GLY A 41 2.77 -9.76 10.81
CA GLY A 41 3.32 -9.80 9.45
C GLY A 41 2.39 -9.10 8.46
N ALA A 42 2.82 -9.01 7.20
CA ALA A 42 1.91 -8.60 6.13
C ALA A 42 0.73 -9.58 6.03
N PRO A 43 -0.51 -9.08 5.78
CA PRO A 43 -1.71 -9.92 5.79
C PRO A 43 -1.89 -10.78 4.53
N LEU A 44 -0.90 -10.80 3.65
CA LEU A 44 -0.84 -11.64 2.46
C LEU A 44 0.59 -12.14 2.22
N VAL A 45 0.71 -13.26 1.52
CA VAL A 45 1.98 -13.95 1.32
C VAL A 45 2.40 -13.85 -0.15
N ARG A 46 3.55 -13.22 -0.39
CA ARG A 46 4.28 -13.20 -1.68
C ARG A 46 3.39 -12.90 -2.89
N PRO A 47 2.87 -11.69 -3.02
CA PRO A 47 2.22 -11.28 -4.27
C PRO A 47 3.21 -11.42 -5.43
N SER A 48 2.70 -11.67 -6.65
CA SER A 48 3.57 -11.74 -7.82
C SER A 48 4.20 -10.37 -8.11
N LYS A 49 3.47 -9.29 -7.81
CA LYS A 49 3.93 -7.91 -7.99
C LYS A 49 3.17 -6.92 -7.11
N ILE A 50 3.80 -5.76 -6.93
CA ILE A 50 3.17 -4.55 -6.42
C ILE A 50 3.24 -3.53 -7.54
N VAL A 51 2.09 -3.19 -8.13
CA VAL A 51 1.97 -2.11 -9.12
C VAL A 51 1.54 -0.85 -8.38
N CYS A 52 2.20 0.26 -8.64
CA CYS A 52 1.91 1.53 -7.99
C CYS A 52 1.48 2.58 -9.03
N VAL A 53 0.63 3.52 -8.60
CA VAL A 53 0.15 4.63 -9.41
C VAL A 53 0.71 5.92 -8.86
N GLY A 54 1.57 6.57 -9.61
CA GLY A 54 2.13 7.88 -9.28
C GLY A 54 1.18 9.01 -9.63
N LEU A 55 1.29 10.13 -8.87
CA LEU A 55 0.60 11.40 -9.16
C LEU A 55 -0.94 11.28 -9.26
N ASN A 56 -1.54 10.41 -8.47
CA ASN A 56 -2.99 10.16 -8.53
C ASN A 56 -3.84 11.14 -7.69
N TYR A 57 -3.22 12.20 -7.14
CA TYR A 57 -3.90 13.29 -6.46
C TYR A 57 -3.44 14.63 -7.05
N ALA A 58 -4.38 15.48 -7.47
CA ALA A 58 -4.05 16.73 -8.16
C ALA A 58 -3.18 17.67 -7.30
N LYS A 59 -3.46 17.77 -5.99
CA LYS A 59 -2.66 18.58 -5.06
C LYS A 59 -1.25 18.01 -4.88
N HIS A 60 -1.09 16.69 -4.89
CA HIS A 60 0.23 16.06 -4.82
C HIS A 60 1.06 16.29 -6.09
N ALA A 61 0.44 16.23 -7.27
CA ALA A 61 1.12 16.59 -8.51
C ALA A 61 1.61 18.05 -8.46
N ALA A 62 0.76 18.98 -8.00
CA ALA A 62 1.10 20.40 -7.88
C ALA A 62 2.26 20.66 -6.90
N GLU A 63 2.27 20.05 -5.68
CA GLU A 63 3.36 20.24 -4.70
C GLU A 63 4.69 19.67 -5.20
N SER A 64 4.65 18.62 -6.02
CA SER A 64 5.83 18.00 -6.65
C SER A 64 6.31 18.75 -7.90
N GLY A 65 5.66 19.85 -8.28
CA GLY A 65 5.97 20.64 -9.49
C GLY A 65 5.68 19.89 -10.79
N MET A 66 4.83 18.87 -10.76
CA MET A 66 4.50 18.04 -11.91
C MET A 66 3.09 18.38 -12.44
N ALA A 67 2.91 18.23 -13.75
CA ALA A 67 1.59 18.37 -14.36
C ALA A 67 0.67 17.20 -13.95
N VAL A 68 -0.63 17.48 -13.84
CA VAL A 68 -1.64 16.43 -13.67
C VAL A 68 -1.56 15.48 -14.86
N PRO A 69 -1.33 14.16 -14.65
CA PRO A 69 -1.19 13.21 -15.74
C PRO A 69 -2.54 12.99 -16.45
N LYS A 70 -2.47 12.67 -17.74
CA LYS A 70 -3.66 12.35 -18.56
C LYS A 70 -4.07 10.88 -18.43
N GLU A 71 -3.19 10.04 -17.93
CA GLU A 71 -3.36 8.60 -17.70
C GLU A 71 -2.55 8.17 -16.48
N PRO A 72 -2.87 7.05 -15.80
CA PRO A 72 -2.12 6.58 -14.64
C PRO A 72 -0.64 6.37 -14.91
N VAL A 73 0.22 6.98 -14.12
CA VAL A 73 1.68 6.77 -14.19
C VAL A 73 2.02 5.52 -13.40
N LEU A 74 2.44 4.45 -14.09
CA LEU A 74 2.69 3.15 -13.48
C LEU A 74 4.16 2.95 -13.15
N PHE A 75 4.41 2.38 -11.97
CA PHE A 75 5.71 1.88 -11.56
C PHE A 75 5.55 0.65 -10.65
N PHE A 76 6.66 0.04 -10.23
CA PHE A 76 6.66 -1.14 -9.39
C PHE A 76 7.44 -0.92 -8.11
N LYS A 77 7.04 -1.63 -7.06
CA LYS A 77 7.89 -1.96 -5.91
C LYS A 77 8.28 -3.44 -5.98
N ALA A 78 9.53 -3.73 -5.60
CA ALA A 78 9.94 -5.13 -5.43
C ALA A 78 9.14 -5.78 -4.28
N THR A 79 8.70 -7.01 -4.48
CA THR A 79 7.96 -7.74 -3.42
C THR A 79 8.82 -8.05 -2.20
N SER A 80 10.15 -8.01 -2.34
CA SER A 80 11.10 -8.09 -1.21
C SER A 80 11.06 -6.88 -0.27
N ALA A 81 10.45 -5.76 -0.69
CA ALA A 81 10.27 -4.59 0.16
C ALA A 81 9.13 -4.75 1.18
N ILE A 82 8.28 -5.79 1.04
CA ILE A 82 7.12 -6.01 1.91
C ILE A 82 7.58 -6.38 3.32
N VAL A 83 7.00 -5.67 4.29
CA VAL A 83 7.11 -5.96 5.73
C VAL A 83 5.75 -5.83 6.40
N GLY A 84 5.65 -6.24 7.65
CA GLY A 84 4.44 -6.07 8.45
C GLY A 84 4.13 -4.59 8.72
N PRO A 85 2.89 -4.27 9.12
CA PRO A 85 2.41 -2.90 9.26
C PRO A 85 3.20 -2.08 10.26
N ASN A 86 3.74 -2.72 11.29
CA ASN A 86 4.43 -2.07 12.41
C ASN A 86 5.93 -2.41 12.46
N ASP A 87 6.49 -2.95 11.38
CA ASP A 87 7.93 -3.17 11.28
C ASP A 87 8.67 -1.85 11.07
N ASP A 88 9.90 -1.78 11.56
CA ASP A 88 10.75 -0.60 11.36
C ASP A 88 11.05 -0.37 9.87
N VAL A 89 11.11 0.89 9.45
CA VAL A 89 11.61 1.26 8.12
C VAL A 89 13.12 1.54 8.20
N VAL A 90 13.90 0.90 7.35
CA VAL A 90 15.36 1.08 7.31
C VAL A 90 15.73 2.13 6.26
N ILE A 91 16.32 3.24 6.71
CA ILE A 91 16.89 4.25 5.82
C ILE A 91 18.04 3.60 5.03
N PRO A 92 18.01 3.59 3.69
CA PRO A 92 19.01 2.89 2.90
C PRO A 92 20.43 3.43 3.10
N LYS A 93 21.43 2.57 2.92
CA LYS A 93 22.85 2.94 3.05
C LYS A 93 23.19 4.15 2.18
N GLY A 94 23.72 5.21 2.82
CA GLY A 94 24.12 6.45 2.15
C GLY A 94 22.95 7.33 1.68
N SER A 95 21.73 7.02 2.09
CA SER A 95 20.52 7.80 1.79
C SER A 95 20.33 8.93 2.80
N GLN A 96 19.70 10.02 2.34
CA GLN A 96 19.32 11.19 3.14
C GLN A 96 17.97 11.77 2.71
N LYS A 97 17.26 11.12 1.79
CA LYS A 97 16.01 11.63 1.21
C LYS A 97 14.87 10.60 1.28
N THR A 98 14.86 9.81 2.36
CA THR A 98 13.76 8.84 2.62
C THR A 98 12.50 9.60 3.02
N ASP A 99 11.39 9.29 2.35
CA ASP A 99 10.12 9.99 2.42
C ASP A 99 8.96 9.00 2.62
N TRP A 100 7.82 9.47 3.06
CA TRP A 100 6.60 8.72 3.41
C TRP A 100 5.48 8.99 2.42
N GLU A 101 4.57 8.01 2.26
CA GLU A 101 3.39 8.12 1.40
C GLU A 101 2.27 7.20 1.91
N VAL A 102 1.25 7.74 2.60
CA VAL A 102 0.06 6.95 2.94
C VAL A 102 -0.74 6.65 1.69
N GLU A 103 -1.08 5.37 1.47
CA GLU A 103 -1.82 4.94 0.30
C GLU A 103 -2.87 3.88 0.61
N LEU A 104 -4.02 4.00 -0.05
CA LEU A 104 -4.94 2.88 -0.22
C LEU A 104 -4.28 1.86 -1.14
N ALA A 105 -4.27 0.59 -0.76
CA ALA A 105 -3.86 -0.48 -1.66
C ALA A 105 -5.01 -1.45 -1.92
N VAL A 106 -5.13 -1.89 -3.17
CA VAL A 106 -6.13 -2.85 -3.64
C VAL A 106 -5.49 -4.23 -3.73
N VAL A 107 -6.15 -5.25 -3.20
CA VAL A 107 -5.73 -6.65 -3.31
C VAL A 107 -6.60 -7.34 -4.36
N ILE A 108 -5.96 -7.91 -5.36
CA ILE A 108 -6.64 -8.62 -6.44
C ILE A 108 -7.12 -10.00 -5.96
N GLY A 109 -8.37 -10.32 -6.21
CA GLY A 109 -8.98 -11.60 -5.84
C GLY A 109 -9.23 -12.54 -7.01
N LYS A 110 -9.33 -11.99 -8.22
CA LYS A 110 -9.57 -12.76 -9.45
C LYS A 110 -8.69 -12.21 -10.55
N LYS A 111 -8.08 -13.08 -11.35
CA LYS A 111 -7.23 -12.64 -12.47
C LYS A 111 -7.94 -11.60 -13.33
N ALA A 112 -7.31 -10.43 -13.50
CA ALA A 112 -7.80 -9.34 -14.34
C ALA A 112 -6.86 -9.17 -15.56
N SER A 113 -7.43 -9.22 -16.77
CA SER A 113 -6.74 -9.01 -18.02
C SER A 113 -7.75 -8.44 -19.02
N TYR A 114 -7.49 -7.26 -19.54
CA TYR A 114 -8.40 -6.51 -20.42
C TYR A 114 -9.80 -6.30 -19.81
N VAL A 115 -9.85 -5.99 -18.52
CA VAL A 115 -11.12 -5.81 -17.78
C VAL A 115 -11.66 -4.41 -18.04
N SER A 116 -12.99 -4.28 -18.20
CA SER A 116 -13.65 -2.97 -18.26
C SER A 116 -13.71 -2.31 -16.88
N GLU A 117 -13.88 -0.98 -16.83
CA GLU A 117 -14.08 -0.25 -15.56
C GLU A 117 -15.33 -0.76 -14.80
N ALA A 118 -16.39 -1.10 -15.54
CA ALA A 118 -17.63 -1.60 -14.96
C ALA A 118 -17.44 -2.92 -14.21
N ASP A 119 -16.54 -3.78 -14.69
CA ASP A 119 -16.27 -5.10 -14.12
C ASP A 119 -15.08 -5.09 -13.14
N ALA A 120 -14.35 -3.99 -13.03
CA ALA A 120 -13.07 -3.92 -12.31
C ALA A 120 -13.16 -4.38 -10.85
N LEU A 121 -14.20 -3.95 -10.11
CA LEU A 121 -14.38 -4.32 -8.71
C LEU A 121 -14.73 -5.82 -8.50
N ASP A 122 -15.18 -6.52 -9.53
CA ASP A 122 -15.42 -7.98 -9.45
C ASP A 122 -14.12 -8.76 -9.35
N HIS A 123 -13.00 -8.12 -9.69
CA HIS A 123 -11.66 -8.69 -9.60
C HIS A 123 -10.94 -8.36 -8.29
N VAL A 124 -11.53 -7.55 -7.40
CA VAL A 124 -10.96 -7.12 -6.12
C VAL A 124 -11.38 -8.07 -4.99
N ALA A 125 -10.42 -8.51 -4.19
CA ALA A 125 -10.64 -9.26 -2.95
C ALA A 125 -10.94 -8.34 -1.76
N GLY A 126 -10.23 -7.22 -1.70
CA GLY A 126 -10.34 -6.26 -0.61
C GLY A 126 -9.29 -5.16 -0.70
N TYR A 127 -9.15 -4.44 0.40
CA TYR A 127 -8.31 -3.24 0.51
C TYR A 127 -7.41 -3.34 1.74
N VAL A 128 -6.26 -2.69 1.67
CA VAL A 128 -5.28 -2.70 2.76
C VAL A 128 -4.55 -1.36 2.84
N LEU A 129 -4.19 -0.96 4.05
CA LEU A 129 -3.33 0.20 4.29
C LEU A 129 -1.89 -0.11 3.87
N HIS A 130 -1.26 0.80 3.15
CA HIS A 130 0.11 0.72 2.67
C HIS A 130 0.85 2.04 2.91
N ASN A 131 2.16 1.96 3.13
CA ASN A 131 3.05 3.12 3.10
C ASN A 131 4.06 2.93 1.96
N ASP A 132 3.95 3.72 0.88
CA ASP A 132 4.84 3.66 -0.27
C ASP A 132 6.12 4.47 0.00
N TYR A 133 6.94 4.00 0.96
CA TYR A 133 8.22 4.66 1.27
C TYR A 133 9.08 4.84 0.02
N SER A 134 9.72 6.01 -0.05
CA SER A 134 10.46 6.46 -1.22
C SER A 134 11.82 7.02 -0.81
N GLU A 135 12.89 6.56 -1.44
CA GLU A 135 14.16 7.27 -1.39
C GLU A 135 14.27 8.20 -2.59
N ARG A 136 14.01 9.48 -2.38
CA ARG A 136 13.88 10.45 -3.48
C ARG A 136 15.14 10.61 -4.32
N ALA A 137 16.33 10.52 -3.71
CA ALA A 137 17.57 10.57 -4.47
C ALA A 137 17.70 9.39 -5.44
N PHE A 138 17.29 8.17 -5.01
CA PHE A 138 17.34 7.00 -5.88
C PHE A 138 16.25 7.02 -6.94
N GLN A 139 15.07 7.56 -6.59
CA GLN A 139 13.91 7.66 -7.46
C GLN A 139 14.16 8.67 -8.61
N ILE A 140 14.66 9.87 -8.30
CA ILE A 140 14.63 11.01 -9.21
C ILE A 140 16.03 11.35 -9.75
N GLU A 141 17.08 11.26 -8.90
CA GLU A 141 18.41 11.77 -9.22
C GLU A 141 19.30 10.73 -9.91
N ARG A 142 18.76 9.51 -10.21
CA ARG A 142 19.49 8.41 -10.83
C ARG A 142 18.78 7.92 -12.09
N GLU A 143 18.81 8.71 -13.15
CA GLU A 143 18.26 8.41 -14.48
C GLU A 143 16.73 8.16 -14.49
N GLY A 144 15.99 8.71 -13.51
CA GLY A 144 14.52 8.71 -13.51
C GLY A 144 13.82 7.35 -13.42
N GLN A 145 14.52 6.27 -13.07
CA GLN A 145 13.91 4.95 -12.87
C GLN A 145 13.42 4.82 -11.42
N TRP A 146 12.14 5.10 -11.22
CA TRP A 146 11.51 5.19 -9.89
C TRP A 146 11.69 3.94 -9.04
N VAL A 147 11.67 2.76 -9.65
CA VAL A 147 11.80 1.47 -8.97
C VAL A 147 12.98 1.42 -7.99
N LYS A 148 14.10 2.08 -8.31
CA LYS A 148 15.29 2.12 -7.45
C LYS A 148 15.04 2.80 -6.11
N GLY A 149 14.24 3.86 -6.09
CA GLY A 149 13.86 4.57 -4.86
C GLY A 149 12.64 3.99 -4.16
N LYS A 150 11.88 3.17 -4.84
CA LYS A 150 10.62 2.58 -4.36
C LYS A 150 10.76 1.16 -3.82
N SER A 151 11.87 0.47 -4.10
CA SER A 151 12.07 -0.97 -3.84
C SER A 151 13.15 -1.28 -2.81
N CYS A 152 13.60 -0.31 -2.02
CA CYS A 152 14.50 -0.59 -0.91
C CYS A 152 13.83 -1.53 0.09
N ASP A 153 14.60 -2.36 0.78
CA ASP A 153 14.09 -3.26 1.82
C ASP A 153 13.29 -2.47 2.87
N THR A 154 12.21 -3.05 3.36
CA THR A 154 11.25 -2.45 4.31
C THR A 154 10.39 -1.29 3.79
N PHE A 155 10.47 -0.95 2.49
CA PHE A 155 9.78 0.21 1.92
C PHE A 155 8.31 -0.04 1.54
N ALA A 156 7.77 -1.24 1.84
CA ALA A 156 6.37 -1.56 1.65
C ALA A 156 5.73 -2.18 2.91
N PRO A 157 5.55 -1.43 4.01
CA PRO A 157 4.72 -1.87 5.12
C PRO A 157 3.27 -2.03 4.64
N VAL A 158 2.67 -3.21 4.86
CA VAL A 158 1.31 -3.55 4.44
C VAL A 158 0.54 -4.14 5.62
N GLY A 159 -0.69 -3.67 5.83
CA GLY A 159 -1.56 -4.13 6.90
C GLY A 159 -2.10 -2.98 7.76
N PRO A 160 -2.78 -3.27 8.89
CA PRO A 160 -2.69 -4.51 9.71
C PRO A 160 -3.51 -5.70 9.21
N PHE A 161 -4.51 -5.50 8.38
CA PHE A 161 -5.38 -6.53 7.83
C PHE A 161 -5.85 -6.14 6.43
N ILE A 162 -6.42 -7.08 5.70
CA ILE A 162 -7.18 -6.82 4.48
C ILE A 162 -8.65 -6.72 4.88
N ALA A 163 -9.29 -5.57 4.66
CA ALA A 163 -10.73 -5.47 4.71
C ALA A 163 -11.31 -6.00 3.38
N THR A 164 -12.23 -6.93 3.45
CA THR A 164 -12.85 -7.50 2.25
C THR A 164 -13.73 -6.45 1.54
N LYS A 165 -13.96 -6.62 0.24
CA LYS A 165 -14.69 -5.62 -0.55
C LYS A 165 -16.12 -5.36 -0.07
N ASP A 166 -16.73 -6.29 0.66
CA ASP A 166 -18.06 -6.13 1.25
C ASP A 166 -18.04 -5.28 2.55
N GLU A 167 -16.88 -5.15 3.22
CA GLU A 167 -16.68 -4.29 4.38
C GLU A 167 -16.43 -2.82 3.97
N ILE A 168 -15.81 -2.58 2.83
CA ILE A 168 -15.52 -1.24 2.29
C ILE A 168 -16.53 -0.94 1.16
N LYS A 169 -17.57 -0.20 1.49
CA LYS A 169 -18.66 0.09 0.54
C LYS A 169 -18.23 0.96 -0.64
N ASP A 170 -17.38 1.95 -0.38
CA ASP A 170 -16.87 2.87 -1.40
C ASP A 170 -15.38 3.14 -1.18
N PRO A 171 -14.48 2.48 -1.92
CA PRO A 171 -13.05 2.70 -1.81
C PRO A 171 -12.60 4.08 -2.30
N ASN A 172 -13.46 4.80 -3.01
CA ASN A 172 -13.18 6.12 -3.54
C ASN A 172 -13.63 7.27 -2.61
N ASN A 173 -14.03 6.96 -1.37
CA ASN A 173 -14.45 7.96 -0.39
C ASN A 173 -14.04 7.54 1.03
N LEU A 174 -12.74 7.35 1.25
CA LEU A 174 -12.15 6.98 2.54
C LEU A 174 -11.23 8.09 3.02
N HIS A 175 -11.35 8.49 4.28
CA HIS A 175 -10.39 9.39 4.92
C HIS A 175 -9.05 8.67 5.14
N LEU A 176 -7.94 9.33 4.82
CA LEU A 176 -6.58 8.83 5.05
C LEU A 176 -5.67 9.93 5.61
N TRP A 177 -4.77 9.53 6.50
CA TRP A 177 -3.88 10.45 7.18
C TRP A 177 -2.53 9.83 7.50
N LEU A 178 -1.51 10.70 7.67
CA LEU A 178 -0.19 10.32 8.15
C LEU A 178 0.37 11.39 9.08
N LYS A 179 0.99 10.94 10.17
CA LYS A 179 1.69 11.78 11.15
C LYS A 179 3.17 11.43 11.18
N LEU A 180 4.00 12.46 11.23
CA LEU A 180 5.43 12.35 11.51
C LEU A 180 5.69 12.90 12.91
N ASN A 181 6.20 12.07 13.83
CA ASN A 181 6.47 12.44 15.23
C ASN A 181 5.26 13.09 15.93
N GLY A 182 4.05 12.64 15.60
CA GLY A 182 2.80 13.16 16.13
C GLY A 182 2.22 14.38 15.41
N GLU A 183 2.98 15.04 14.51
CA GLU A 183 2.50 16.12 13.66
C GLU A 183 1.81 15.56 12.42
N THR A 184 0.56 15.96 12.12
CA THR A 184 -0.14 15.56 10.90
C THR A 184 0.51 16.22 9.69
N VAL A 185 0.99 15.42 8.74
CA VAL A 185 1.65 15.87 7.52
C VAL A 185 0.86 15.50 6.26
N GLN A 186 0.06 14.41 6.29
CA GLN A 186 -0.92 14.11 5.24
C GLN A 186 -2.30 13.95 5.87
N ASP A 187 -3.31 14.55 5.24
CA ASP A 187 -4.72 14.50 5.65
C ASP A 187 -5.60 14.78 4.42
N SER A 188 -6.31 13.77 3.94
CA SER A 188 -7.04 13.82 2.67
C SER A 188 -8.13 12.74 2.61
N SER A 189 -8.74 12.58 1.44
CA SER A 189 -9.70 11.55 1.13
C SER A 189 -9.39 10.92 -0.23
N THR A 190 -9.70 9.62 -0.38
CA THR A 190 -9.65 8.96 -1.70
C THR A 190 -10.64 9.54 -2.70
N SER A 191 -11.60 10.38 -2.26
CA SER A 191 -12.44 11.17 -3.17
C SER A 191 -11.66 12.23 -3.97
N ASP A 192 -10.42 12.53 -3.59
CA ASP A 192 -9.51 13.43 -4.31
C ASP A 192 -8.68 12.70 -5.40
N PHE A 193 -8.91 11.41 -5.64
CA PHE A 193 -8.27 10.67 -6.73
C PHE A 193 -8.51 11.34 -8.09
N ILE A 194 -7.46 11.37 -8.92
CA ILE A 194 -7.58 11.72 -10.34
C ILE A 194 -8.17 10.53 -11.10
N PHE A 195 -7.66 9.33 -10.84
CA PHE A 195 -8.13 8.06 -11.39
C PHE A 195 -8.65 7.20 -10.24
N ASN A 196 -9.92 6.89 -10.24
CA ASN A 196 -10.55 6.08 -9.21
C ASN A 196 -10.09 4.61 -9.27
N VAL A 197 -10.49 3.81 -8.27
CA VAL A 197 -10.05 2.40 -8.16
C VAL A 197 -10.43 1.58 -9.40
N GLN A 198 -11.64 1.79 -9.96
CA GLN A 198 -12.12 1.06 -11.14
C GLN A 198 -11.29 1.40 -12.37
N GLU A 199 -11.03 2.68 -12.60
CA GLU A 199 -10.18 3.17 -13.69
C GLU A 199 -8.78 2.58 -13.58
N VAL A 200 -8.17 2.59 -12.39
CA VAL A 200 -6.82 2.08 -12.14
C VAL A 200 -6.73 0.57 -12.42
N VAL A 201 -7.66 -0.23 -11.90
CA VAL A 201 -7.67 -1.70 -12.12
C VAL A 201 -7.88 -2.00 -13.60
N SER A 202 -8.86 -1.35 -14.25
CA SER A 202 -9.12 -1.50 -15.68
C SER A 202 -7.89 -1.13 -16.50
N TYR A 203 -7.32 0.05 -16.26
CA TYR A 203 -6.17 0.58 -17.00
C TYR A 203 -4.96 -0.35 -16.91
N ILE A 204 -4.54 -0.78 -15.71
CA ILE A 204 -3.40 -1.67 -15.52
C ILE A 204 -3.63 -3.00 -16.27
N SER A 205 -4.86 -3.52 -16.25
CA SER A 205 -5.22 -4.78 -16.88
C SER A 205 -5.08 -4.79 -18.41
N GLN A 206 -4.99 -3.62 -19.05
CA GLN A 206 -4.76 -3.50 -20.49
C GLN A 206 -3.30 -3.81 -20.88
N PHE A 207 -2.35 -3.67 -19.96
CA PHE A 207 -0.92 -3.83 -20.24
C PHE A 207 -0.34 -5.10 -19.66
N MET A 208 -0.92 -5.60 -18.55
CA MET A 208 -0.43 -6.80 -17.87
C MET A 208 -1.57 -7.50 -17.13
N SER A 209 -1.48 -8.83 -17.03
CA SER A 209 -2.39 -9.58 -16.16
C SER A 209 -2.11 -9.25 -14.70
N LEU A 210 -3.16 -8.90 -13.96
CA LEU A 210 -3.16 -8.86 -12.51
C LEU A 210 -3.57 -10.25 -12.00
N LEU A 211 -2.78 -10.82 -11.10
CA LEU A 211 -3.02 -12.15 -10.53
C LEU A 211 -3.64 -12.03 -9.13
N PRO A 212 -4.36 -13.06 -8.66
CA PRO A 212 -4.88 -13.08 -7.30
C PRO A 212 -3.76 -12.88 -6.26
N GLY A 213 -3.99 -12.02 -5.28
CA GLY A 213 -2.98 -11.61 -4.31
C GLY A 213 -2.05 -10.49 -4.76
N ASP A 214 -2.05 -10.06 -6.02
CA ASP A 214 -1.31 -8.87 -6.44
C ASP A 214 -1.85 -7.62 -5.74
N ILE A 215 -0.95 -6.67 -5.51
CA ILE A 215 -1.26 -5.40 -4.85
C ILE A 215 -1.19 -4.28 -5.87
N ILE A 216 -2.18 -3.40 -5.85
CA ILE A 216 -2.13 -2.10 -6.54
C ILE A 216 -2.12 -1.01 -5.48
N SER A 217 -1.05 -0.23 -5.39
CA SER A 217 -0.96 0.97 -4.55
C SER A 217 -1.44 2.17 -5.35
N THR A 218 -2.45 2.88 -4.83
CA THR A 218 -3.27 3.77 -5.67
C THR A 218 -2.80 5.22 -5.71
N GLY A 219 -1.67 5.51 -5.09
CA GLY A 219 -1.11 6.86 -5.01
C GLY A 219 -1.39 7.54 -3.67
N THR A 220 -0.57 8.53 -3.38
CA THR A 220 -0.57 9.28 -2.12
C THR A 220 -1.09 10.71 -2.29
N PRO A 221 -1.77 11.29 -1.27
CA PRO A 221 -2.16 12.70 -1.28
C PRO A 221 -0.95 13.62 -1.04
N PHE A 222 -1.19 14.94 -1.11
CA PHE A 222 -0.21 15.96 -0.75
C PHE A 222 0.29 15.82 0.70
N GLY A 223 1.44 16.47 1.01
CA GLY A 223 2.07 16.46 2.34
C GLY A 223 3.19 15.43 2.45
N VAL A 224 3.72 14.96 1.32
CA VAL A 224 4.97 14.18 1.29
C VAL A 224 6.17 15.06 1.64
N GLY A 225 7.22 14.46 2.17
CA GLY A 225 8.42 15.21 2.62
C GLY A 225 9.08 16.02 1.52
N LEU A 226 9.09 15.52 0.29
CA LEU A 226 9.58 16.24 -0.89
C LEU A 226 8.82 17.55 -1.16
N GLY A 227 7.51 17.60 -0.84
CA GLY A 227 6.65 18.76 -1.09
C GLY A 227 6.84 19.93 -0.12
N PHE A 228 7.55 19.75 0.99
CA PHE A 228 7.82 20.83 1.94
C PHE A 228 8.86 21.82 1.40
N ASN A 229 8.83 23.04 1.90
CA ASN A 229 9.86 24.05 1.61
C ASN A 229 10.46 24.60 2.92
N PRO A 230 11.71 24.23 3.31
CA PRO A 230 12.57 23.25 2.62
C PRO A 230 12.03 21.81 2.75
N PRO A 231 12.43 20.87 1.85
CA PRO A 231 12.03 19.46 1.94
C PRO A 231 12.38 18.82 3.28
N LYS A 232 11.49 17.95 3.78
CA LYS A 232 11.67 17.17 5.01
C LYS A 232 11.88 15.71 4.65
N TYR A 233 12.87 15.06 5.26
CA TYR A 233 13.13 13.64 5.07
C TYR A 233 13.34 12.94 6.40
N LEU A 234 13.06 11.65 6.44
CA LEU A 234 13.17 10.83 7.64
C LEU A 234 14.60 10.74 8.14
N LYS A 235 14.71 10.75 9.46
CA LYS A 235 15.94 10.50 10.21
C LYS A 235 15.75 9.29 11.11
N ALA A 236 16.85 8.61 11.46
CA ALA A 236 16.78 7.53 12.43
C ALA A 236 16.17 8.03 13.76
N GLY A 237 15.19 7.31 14.26
CA GLY A 237 14.40 7.67 15.44
C GLY A 237 13.05 8.31 15.12
N ASP A 238 12.82 8.80 13.90
CA ASP A 238 11.52 9.34 13.52
C ASP A 238 10.45 8.25 13.56
N VAL A 239 9.25 8.66 13.95
CA VAL A 239 8.07 7.79 14.06
C VAL A 239 7.03 8.24 13.04
N VAL A 240 6.63 7.31 12.18
CA VAL A 240 5.56 7.49 11.18
C VAL A 240 4.35 6.71 11.63
N GLU A 241 3.22 7.39 11.81
CA GLU A 241 1.92 6.79 12.11
C GLU A 241 0.94 7.14 10.99
N LEU A 242 0.22 6.17 10.48
CA LEU A 242 -0.72 6.38 9.37
C LEU A 242 -1.96 5.52 9.54
N GLY A 243 -3.03 5.94 8.88
CA GLY A 243 -4.30 5.22 8.93
C GLY A 243 -5.22 5.57 7.78
N ILE A 244 -6.12 4.65 7.48
CA ILE A 244 -7.24 4.83 6.54
C ILE A 244 -8.50 4.34 7.20
N GLU A 245 -9.59 5.07 7.02
CA GLU A 245 -10.91 4.70 7.51
C GLU A 245 -11.27 3.27 7.08
N GLY A 246 -11.68 2.45 8.05
CA GLY A 246 -12.03 1.04 7.83
C GLY A 246 -10.84 0.08 7.64
N LEU A 247 -9.60 0.57 7.54
CA LEU A 247 -8.41 -0.26 7.28
C LEU A 247 -7.42 -0.30 8.45
N GLY A 248 -7.77 0.36 9.57
CA GLY A 248 -6.93 0.40 10.77
C GLY A 248 -5.79 1.40 10.68
N THR A 249 -4.77 1.18 11.49
CA THR A 249 -3.60 2.06 11.63
C THR A 249 -2.30 1.26 11.61
N SER A 250 -1.23 1.93 11.29
CA SER A 250 0.11 1.36 11.17
C SER A 250 1.12 2.35 11.74
N LYS A 251 2.23 1.84 12.31
CA LYS A 251 3.25 2.66 12.97
C LYS A 251 4.63 2.08 12.72
N GLN A 252 5.50 2.85 12.09
CA GLN A 252 6.89 2.48 11.84
C GLN A 252 7.85 3.41 12.56
N THR A 253 9.01 2.89 12.99
CA THR A 253 10.14 3.71 13.43
C THR A 253 11.24 3.66 12.37
N ALA A 254 11.75 4.83 11.97
CA ALA A 254 12.87 4.90 11.05
C ALA A 254 14.16 4.46 11.75
N LYS A 255 14.91 3.56 11.12
CA LYS A 255 16.20 3.03 11.62
C LYS A 255 17.31 3.35 10.65
N ALA A 256 18.48 3.66 11.16
CA ALA A 256 19.66 3.75 10.32
C ALA A 256 20.06 2.35 9.79
N TYR A 257 20.59 2.30 8.56
CA TYR A 257 21.20 1.07 8.05
C TYR A 257 22.32 0.58 8.96
N SER A 258 22.27 -0.66 9.42
CA SER A 258 23.19 -1.25 10.39
C SER A 258 24.21 -2.24 9.78
N GLY A 259 24.14 -2.47 8.47
CA GLY A 259 25.07 -3.39 7.78
C GLY A 259 24.72 -4.88 7.94
N LYS A 260 23.51 -5.23 8.42
CA LYS A 260 23.04 -6.63 8.55
C LYS A 260 22.13 -6.98 7.40
#